data_c2ad95cbf415f8f0f052e253d736c538
#
_entry.id   c2ad95cbf415f8f0f052e253d736c538
#
_cell.length_a   1.000
_cell.length_b   1.000
_cell.length_c   1.000
_cell.angle_alpha   90.00
_cell.angle_beta   90.00
_cell.angle_gamma   90.00
#
_symmetry.space_group_name_H-M   'P 1'
#
loop_
_entity.id
_entity.type
_entity.pdbx_description
1 polymer ?
#
loop_
_entity_poly.entity_id
_entity_poly.type
_entity_poly.pdbx_seq_one_letter_code
_entity_poly.pdbx_strand_id
1 'polypeptide(L)'
;TLMVAGSDTVYERALPVLKKAYLTYGEVAGKTVQYMFYDLFKDYKEFKAETLSSSCFLNDGKGSFTRTDLPDELQQAPVFSFAEDGHHPDSAWLAGGNFYGVIPYEGRYDALFPSVFSLVNKKLRYITDLPAVGGEVRDMKWINTVGGRKILILARNNDSLVFLEPANP
;
A
#
# COMPACT_ATOMS: atom_id res chain seq x y z
N THR A 1 -1.37 -9.49 22.54
CA THR A 1 -2.45 -8.70 23.16
C THR A 1 -2.88 -7.65 22.17
N LEU A 2 -4.14 -7.69 21.74
CA LEU A 2 -4.70 -6.70 20.82
C LEU A 2 -4.95 -5.41 21.61
N MET A 3 -4.29 -4.33 21.22
CA MET A 3 -4.46 -3.01 21.83
C MET A 3 -5.37 -2.15 20.94
N VAL A 4 -6.19 -1.31 21.56
CA VAL A 4 -7.01 -0.36 20.82
C VAL A 4 -6.12 0.77 20.29
N ALA A 5 -6.01 0.86 18.98
CA ALA A 5 -5.36 1.97 18.29
C ALA A 5 -6.44 2.80 17.58
N GLY A 6 -6.44 4.10 17.78
CA GLY A 6 -7.40 5.01 17.19
C GLY A 6 -8.26 5.74 18.23
N SER A 7 -9.09 6.68 17.77
CA SER A 7 -10.03 7.39 18.64
C SER A 7 -11.26 6.51 18.92
N ASP A 8 -11.68 6.44 20.16
CA ASP A 8 -12.91 5.79 20.60
C ASP A 8 -14.18 6.29 19.88
N THR A 9 -14.18 7.54 19.41
CA THR A 9 -15.26 8.10 18.58
C THR A 9 -15.55 7.28 17.32
N VAL A 10 -14.57 6.58 16.76
CA VAL A 10 -14.79 5.70 15.59
C VAL A 10 -15.61 4.48 16.00
N TYR A 11 -15.24 3.86 17.10
CA TYR A 11 -15.96 2.68 17.63
C TYR A 11 -17.35 3.03 18.13
N GLU A 12 -17.53 4.19 18.77
CA GLU A 12 -18.82 4.67 19.22
C GLU A 12 -19.78 4.97 18.08
N ARG A 13 -19.30 5.45 16.93
CA ARG A 13 -20.11 5.65 15.71
C ARG A 13 -20.57 4.33 15.12
N ALA A 14 -19.67 3.36 15.05
CA ALA A 14 -19.97 2.04 14.52
C ALA A 14 -20.84 1.20 15.49
N LEU A 15 -20.63 1.36 16.79
CA LEU A 15 -21.28 0.61 17.86
C LEU A 15 -21.80 1.55 18.95
N PRO A 16 -22.97 2.16 18.76
CA PRO A 16 -23.54 3.15 19.70
C PRO A 16 -23.70 2.64 21.13
N VAL A 17 -23.74 1.31 21.32
CA VAL A 17 -23.82 0.69 22.65
C VAL A 17 -22.59 1.01 23.53
N LEU A 18 -21.43 1.30 22.93
CA LEU A 18 -20.21 1.68 23.66
C LEU A 18 -20.28 3.10 24.23
N LYS A 19 -21.13 3.96 23.68
CA LYS A 19 -21.21 5.40 24.00
C LYS A 19 -21.51 5.71 25.46
N LYS A 20 -22.05 4.76 26.22
CA LYS A 20 -22.38 4.89 27.62
C LYS A 20 -21.45 4.10 28.55
N ALA A 21 -20.57 3.29 27.99
CA ALA A 21 -19.72 2.41 28.77
C ALA A 21 -18.49 3.14 29.33
N TYR A 22 -18.00 4.15 28.59
CA TYR A 22 -16.79 4.91 28.94
C TYR A 22 -17.06 6.41 28.77
N LEU A 23 -16.68 7.20 29.78
CA LEU A 23 -16.94 8.64 29.81
C LEU A 23 -15.71 9.46 29.39
N THR A 24 -14.53 8.87 29.46
CA THR A 24 -13.26 9.56 29.15
C THR A 24 -12.32 8.67 28.36
N TYR A 25 -11.46 9.27 27.54
CA TYR A 25 -10.39 8.57 26.83
C TYR A 25 -9.40 7.85 27.76
N GLY A 26 -9.17 8.41 28.95
CA GLY A 26 -8.30 7.80 29.96
C GLY A 26 -8.77 6.43 30.46
N GLU A 27 -10.07 6.18 30.45
CA GLU A 27 -10.64 4.91 30.89
C GLU A 27 -10.34 3.77 29.89
N VAL A 28 -10.16 4.08 28.64
CA VAL A 28 -9.89 3.09 27.56
C VAL A 28 -8.43 3.07 27.11
N ALA A 29 -7.67 4.11 27.39
CA ALA A 29 -6.28 4.20 26.99
C ALA A 29 -5.47 3.02 27.56
N GLY A 30 -4.78 2.28 26.68
CA GLY A 30 -3.99 1.12 27.05
C GLY A 30 -4.79 -0.13 27.43
N LYS A 31 -6.11 -0.11 27.29
CA LYS A 31 -6.96 -1.29 27.54
C LYS A 31 -6.99 -2.19 26.30
N THR A 32 -7.38 -3.45 26.51
CA THR A 32 -7.57 -4.40 25.42
C THR A 32 -8.95 -4.29 24.80
N VAL A 33 -9.11 -4.80 23.58
CA VAL A 33 -10.41 -4.90 22.92
C VAL A 33 -11.39 -5.71 23.79
N GLN A 34 -10.94 -6.80 24.39
CA GLN A 34 -11.77 -7.62 25.31
C GLN A 34 -12.26 -6.81 26.51
N TYR A 35 -11.45 -5.93 27.07
CA TYR A 35 -11.84 -5.06 28.16
C TYR A 35 -12.94 -4.09 27.73
N MET A 36 -12.81 -3.48 26.56
CA MET A 36 -13.77 -2.51 26.05
C MET A 36 -15.13 -3.12 25.73
N PHE A 37 -15.12 -4.32 25.16
CA PHE A 37 -16.35 -4.96 24.68
C PHE A 37 -16.96 -5.93 25.69
N TYR A 38 -16.27 -6.29 26.75
CA TYR A 38 -16.69 -7.14 27.86
C TYR A 38 -17.84 -8.11 27.54
N ASP A 39 -19.10 -7.78 27.86
CA ASP A 39 -20.25 -8.64 27.60
C ASP A 39 -20.63 -8.82 26.13
N LEU A 40 -20.19 -7.91 25.27
CA LEU A 40 -20.44 -7.98 23.83
C LEU A 40 -19.46 -8.92 23.13
N PHE A 41 -18.45 -9.41 23.86
CA PHE A 41 -17.40 -10.29 23.32
C PHE A 41 -17.79 -11.77 23.37
N LYS A 42 -19.08 -12.09 23.09
CA LYS A 42 -19.60 -13.47 23.22
C LYS A 42 -19.62 -14.23 21.91
N ASP A 43 -20.06 -13.61 20.83
CA ASP A 43 -20.28 -14.27 19.53
C ASP A 43 -19.54 -13.52 18.40
N TYR A 44 -18.29 -13.20 18.62
CA TYR A 44 -17.47 -12.52 17.62
C TYR A 44 -16.76 -13.48 16.68
N LYS A 45 -16.46 -13.01 15.49
CA LYS A 45 -15.62 -13.70 14.53
C LYS A 45 -14.31 -12.94 14.41
N GLU A 46 -13.21 -13.62 14.74
CA GLU A 46 -11.88 -13.03 14.64
C GLU A 46 -11.31 -13.23 13.23
N PHE A 47 -10.84 -12.13 12.63
CA PHE A 47 -10.06 -12.15 11.41
C PHE A 47 -8.65 -11.63 11.74
N LYS A 48 -7.64 -12.33 11.25
CA LYS A 48 -6.23 -11.95 11.44
C LYS A 48 -5.59 -11.63 10.12
N ALA A 49 -4.91 -10.48 10.06
CA ALA A 49 -3.94 -10.19 9.01
C ALA A 49 -2.54 -10.42 9.59
N GLU A 50 -1.84 -11.42 9.07
CA GLU A 50 -0.49 -11.76 9.55
C GLU A 50 0.60 -10.97 8.82
N THR A 51 0.27 -10.44 7.63
CA THR A 51 1.20 -9.69 6.79
C THR A 51 0.51 -8.45 6.27
N LEU A 52 1.08 -7.29 6.53
CA LEU A 52 0.62 -5.99 6.02
C LEU A 52 1.60 -5.39 5.00
N SER A 53 2.79 -6.01 4.85
CA SER A 53 3.80 -5.53 3.90
C SER A 53 3.43 -5.86 2.46
N SER A 54 3.69 -4.92 1.56
CA SER A 54 3.74 -5.18 0.12
C SER A 54 4.89 -6.14 -0.16
N SER A 55 4.61 -7.27 -0.79
CA SER A 55 5.56 -8.36 -0.93
C SER A 55 5.53 -8.98 -2.32
N CYS A 56 6.64 -9.56 -2.74
CA CYS A 56 6.68 -10.43 -3.89
C CYS A 56 6.94 -11.88 -3.47
N PHE A 57 6.50 -12.82 -4.31
CA PHE A 57 6.71 -14.24 -4.11
C PHE A 57 7.59 -14.79 -5.23
N LEU A 58 8.79 -15.21 -4.87
CA LEU A 58 9.76 -15.79 -5.78
C LEU A 58 9.47 -17.28 -5.94
N ASN A 59 9.15 -17.71 -7.17
CA ASN A 59 8.96 -19.12 -7.50
C ASN A 59 10.32 -19.81 -7.70
N ASP A 60 10.50 -20.97 -7.11
CA ASP A 60 11.70 -21.79 -7.28
C ASP A 60 11.68 -22.67 -8.54
N GLY A 61 10.58 -22.60 -9.32
CA GLY A 61 10.35 -23.47 -10.50
C GLY A 61 9.92 -24.90 -10.16
N LYS A 62 9.74 -25.23 -8.88
CA LYS A 62 9.34 -26.58 -8.39
C LYS A 62 8.03 -26.54 -7.59
N GLY A 63 7.33 -25.40 -7.64
CA GLY A 63 6.04 -25.22 -6.96
C GLY A 63 6.15 -24.61 -5.56
N SER A 64 7.34 -24.22 -5.11
CA SER A 64 7.52 -23.50 -3.85
C SER A 64 7.74 -22.02 -4.08
N PHE A 65 7.19 -21.20 -3.18
CA PHE A 65 7.30 -19.75 -3.21
C PHE A 65 7.97 -19.23 -1.95
N THR A 66 8.94 -18.36 -2.14
CA THR A 66 9.57 -17.62 -1.04
C THR A 66 9.09 -16.18 -1.05
N ARG A 67 8.48 -15.73 0.06
CA ARG A 67 8.06 -14.33 0.21
C ARG A 67 9.28 -13.45 0.47
N THR A 68 9.31 -12.33 -0.21
CA THR A 68 10.29 -11.27 -0.01
C THR A 68 9.54 -9.93 0.02
N ASP A 69 9.69 -9.16 1.09
CA ASP A 69 9.04 -7.86 1.19
C ASP A 69 9.67 -6.87 0.21
N LEU A 70 8.85 -5.99 -0.35
CA LEU A 70 9.33 -4.88 -1.18
C LEU A 70 10.22 -3.96 -0.32
N PRO A 71 11.11 -3.17 -0.95
CA PRO A 71 11.89 -2.15 -0.24
C PRO A 71 11.04 -1.22 0.63
N ASP A 72 11.62 -0.67 1.68
CA ASP A 72 10.92 0.17 2.67
C ASP A 72 10.26 1.40 2.01
N GLU A 73 10.85 1.94 0.97
CA GLU A 73 10.31 3.05 0.18
C GLU A 73 8.95 2.69 -0.46
N LEU A 74 8.74 1.41 -0.79
CA LEU A 74 7.50 0.88 -1.36
C LEU A 74 6.50 0.36 -0.29
N GLN A 75 6.79 0.56 0.99
CA GLN A 75 5.89 0.23 2.10
C GLN A 75 5.13 1.44 2.63
N GLN A 76 5.39 2.63 2.10
CA GLN A 76 4.86 3.90 2.63
C GLN A 76 3.37 4.12 2.29
N ALA A 77 2.87 3.46 1.25
CA ALA A 77 1.45 3.47 0.88
C ALA A 77 1.11 2.20 0.09
N PRO A 78 -0.19 1.87 -0.09
CA PRO A 78 -0.60 0.72 -0.88
C PRO A 78 -0.09 0.78 -2.32
N VAL A 79 0.49 -0.31 -2.82
CA VAL A 79 0.90 -0.46 -4.22
C VAL A 79 -0.25 -1.12 -4.99
N PHE A 80 -0.64 -0.54 -6.13
CA PHE A 80 -1.73 -1.03 -6.97
C PHE A 80 -1.30 -1.48 -8.35
N SER A 81 -0.18 -0.98 -8.85
CA SER A 81 0.26 -1.28 -10.21
C SER A 81 1.75 -1.55 -10.27
N PHE A 82 2.10 -2.48 -11.16
CA PHE A 82 3.48 -2.80 -11.50
C PHE A 82 3.63 -2.80 -13.02
N ALA A 83 4.78 -2.34 -13.50
CA ALA A 83 5.20 -2.46 -14.88
C ALA A 83 6.66 -2.89 -14.95
N GLU A 84 7.02 -3.72 -15.93
CA GLU A 84 8.41 -4.08 -16.17
C GLU A 84 9.16 -2.89 -16.78
N ASP A 85 10.33 -2.55 -16.24
CA ASP A 85 11.21 -1.55 -16.85
C ASP A 85 12.16 -2.21 -17.82
N GLY A 86 11.76 -2.24 -19.08
CA GLY A 86 12.57 -2.81 -20.16
C GLY A 86 13.81 -1.98 -20.56
N HIS A 87 14.08 -0.87 -19.89
CA HIS A 87 15.21 0.03 -20.18
C HIS A 87 16.36 -0.14 -19.18
N HIS A 88 16.12 -0.76 -18.05
CA HIS A 88 17.16 -0.98 -17.05
C HIS A 88 17.94 -2.27 -17.36
N PRO A 89 19.29 -2.27 -17.26
CA PRO A 89 20.14 -3.45 -17.57
C PRO A 89 19.86 -4.65 -16.66
N ASP A 90 19.45 -4.41 -15.43
CA ASP A 90 18.97 -5.43 -14.51
C ASP A 90 17.45 -5.57 -14.65
N SER A 91 16.92 -6.75 -14.34
CA SER A 91 15.46 -6.94 -14.28
C SER A 91 14.87 -5.96 -13.26
N ALA A 92 14.32 -4.87 -13.76
CA ALA A 92 13.73 -3.83 -12.94
C ALA A 92 12.23 -3.71 -13.21
N TRP A 93 11.53 -3.23 -12.21
CA TRP A 93 10.09 -2.99 -12.25
C TRP A 93 9.79 -1.60 -11.72
N LEU A 94 8.69 -1.05 -12.23
CA LEU A 94 8.05 0.13 -11.67
C LEU A 94 6.91 -0.30 -10.77
N ALA A 95 6.75 0.39 -9.67
CA ALA A 95 5.60 0.26 -8.78
C ALA A 95 4.93 1.61 -8.59
N GLY A 96 3.62 1.62 -8.52
CA GLY A 96 2.84 2.84 -8.25
C GLY A 96 1.61 2.52 -7.43
N GLY A 97 1.11 3.50 -6.69
CA GLY A 97 0.03 3.26 -5.76
C GLY A 97 -0.60 4.52 -5.20
N ASN A 98 -0.70 4.58 -3.89
CA ASN A 98 -1.45 5.52 -3.06
C ASN A 98 -2.94 5.20 -2.95
N PHE A 99 -3.57 5.65 -1.88
CA PHE A 99 -4.99 5.47 -1.64
C PHE A 99 -5.59 6.66 -0.90
N TYR A 100 -6.55 7.35 -1.56
CA TYR A 100 -7.21 8.54 -1.06
C TYR A 100 -8.63 8.27 -0.53
N GLY A 101 -9.14 7.05 -0.72
CA GLY A 101 -10.49 6.64 -0.34
C GLY A 101 -10.68 6.33 1.14
N VAL A 102 -9.81 6.83 2.01
CA VAL A 102 -9.96 6.74 3.46
C VAL A 102 -10.88 7.82 4.00
N ILE A 103 -11.39 7.61 5.22
CA ILE A 103 -12.20 8.61 5.89
C ILE A 103 -11.38 9.88 6.19
N PRO A 104 -11.97 11.09 5.99
CA PRO A 104 -11.20 12.34 5.99
C PRO A 104 -10.33 12.61 7.22
N TYR A 105 -10.70 12.09 8.39
CA TYR A 105 -9.93 12.31 9.61
C TYR A 105 -8.75 11.33 9.79
N GLU A 106 -8.64 10.29 8.95
CA GLU A 106 -7.48 9.39 8.92
C GLU A 106 -6.38 9.87 7.97
N GLY A 107 -6.67 10.90 7.17
CA GLY A 107 -5.75 11.44 6.18
C GLY A 107 -5.76 10.65 4.88
N ARG A 108 -4.64 10.68 4.16
CA ARG A 108 -4.45 9.98 2.88
C ARG A 108 -3.22 9.09 2.96
N TYR A 109 -3.27 7.97 2.26
CA TYR A 109 -2.07 7.19 1.98
C TYR A 109 -1.45 7.70 0.67
N ASP A 110 -0.67 8.78 0.74
CA ASP A 110 -0.15 9.53 -0.41
C ASP A 110 1.39 9.66 -0.43
N ALA A 111 2.07 8.89 0.40
CA ALA A 111 3.51 9.00 0.57
C ALA A 111 4.34 8.23 -0.47
N LEU A 112 3.69 7.48 -1.40
CA LEU A 112 4.38 6.71 -2.42
C LEU A 112 4.44 7.48 -3.74
N PHE A 113 5.66 7.80 -4.19
CA PHE A 113 5.89 8.14 -5.58
C PHE A 113 6.05 6.87 -6.42
N PRO A 114 5.64 6.86 -7.70
CA PRO A 114 5.99 5.76 -8.59
C PRO A 114 7.50 5.56 -8.58
N SER A 115 7.93 4.35 -8.31
CA SER A 115 9.33 4.04 -7.99
C SER A 115 9.84 2.88 -8.82
N VAL A 116 11.13 2.91 -9.13
CA VAL A 116 11.84 1.83 -9.80
C VAL A 116 12.55 0.98 -8.76
N PHE A 117 12.41 -0.33 -8.88
CA PHE A 117 13.12 -1.30 -8.05
C PHE A 117 13.60 -2.48 -8.88
N SER A 118 14.61 -3.19 -8.44
CA SER A 118 15.19 -4.33 -9.14
C SER A 118 15.29 -5.57 -8.26
N LEU A 119 15.39 -6.74 -8.89
CA LEU A 119 15.68 -8.01 -8.23
C LEU A 119 17.11 -8.44 -8.58
N VAL A 120 18.03 -8.28 -7.64
CA VAL A 120 19.42 -8.69 -7.80
C VAL A 120 19.76 -9.75 -6.75
N ASN A 121 20.23 -10.91 -7.19
CA ASN A 121 20.59 -12.03 -6.29
C ASN A 121 19.45 -12.41 -5.31
N LYS A 122 18.22 -12.47 -5.80
CA LYS A 122 17.01 -12.76 -5.01
C LYS A 122 16.68 -11.71 -3.92
N LYS A 123 17.28 -10.53 -4.00
CA LYS A 123 16.98 -9.40 -3.11
C LYS A 123 16.39 -8.27 -3.90
N LEU A 124 15.26 -7.74 -3.43
CA LEU A 124 14.65 -6.55 -3.98
C LEU A 124 15.40 -5.31 -3.48
N ARG A 125 15.68 -4.38 -4.39
CA ARG A 125 16.38 -3.13 -4.10
C ARG A 125 15.67 -1.97 -4.76
N TYR A 126 15.41 -0.94 -4.00
CA TYR A 126 14.98 0.34 -4.52
C TYR A 126 16.10 0.96 -5.37
N ILE A 127 15.71 1.62 -6.46
CA ILE A 127 16.62 2.33 -7.36
C ILE A 127 16.37 3.83 -7.28
N THR A 128 15.17 4.27 -7.62
CA THR A 128 14.81 5.69 -7.67
C THR A 128 13.30 5.88 -7.75
N ASP A 129 12.83 7.08 -7.44
CA ASP A 129 11.48 7.52 -7.75
C ASP A 129 11.42 8.09 -9.17
N LEU A 130 10.25 7.98 -9.81
CA LEU A 130 9.97 8.72 -11.03
C LEU A 130 9.73 10.19 -10.67
N PRO A 131 10.29 11.12 -11.45
CA PRO A 131 10.28 12.52 -11.09
C PRO A 131 8.86 13.06 -10.94
N ALA A 132 8.55 13.51 -9.74
CA ALA A 132 7.41 14.35 -9.37
C ALA A 132 6.03 13.91 -9.88
N VAL A 133 5.78 12.62 -10.05
CA VAL A 133 4.46 12.10 -10.41
C VAL A 133 3.70 11.73 -9.15
N GLY A 134 2.96 12.69 -8.60
CA GLY A 134 2.04 12.41 -7.50
C GLY A 134 0.71 11.81 -7.97
N GLY A 135 -0.13 11.42 -7.01
CA GLY A 135 -1.49 10.94 -7.26
C GLY A 135 -1.69 9.45 -6.95
N GLU A 136 -2.94 9.02 -7.10
CA GLU A 136 -3.33 7.61 -6.93
C GLU A 136 -3.10 6.84 -8.22
N VAL A 137 -1.94 6.24 -8.42
CA VAL A 137 -1.65 5.41 -9.59
C VAL A 137 -2.43 4.09 -9.50
N ARG A 138 -3.21 3.78 -10.53
CA ARG A 138 -4.02 2.56 -10.63
C ARG A 138 -3.52 1.59 -11.68
N ASP A 139 -2.92 2.09 -12.75
CA ASP A 139 -2.32 1.24 -13.78
C ASP A 139 -1.14 1.95 -14.44
N MET A 140 -0.19 1.16 -14.93
CA MET A 140 0.98 1.62 -15.67
C MET A 140 1.21 0.70 -16.86
N LYS A 141 1.36 1.30 -18.05
CA LYS A 141 1.59 0.54 -19.30
C LYS A 141 2.61 1.22 -20.20
N TRP A 142 3.49 0.43 -20.75
CA TRP A 142 4.33 0.85 -21.85
C TRP A 142 3.59 0.74 -23.18
N ILE A 143 3.66 1.79 -23.97
CA ILE A 143 3.17 1.81 -25.34
C ILE A 143 4.32 2.11 -26.31
N ASN A 144 4.21 1.59 -27.52
CA ASN A 144 5.08 1.97 -28.62
C ASN A 144 4.37 3.02 -29.48
N THR A 145 5.02 4.13 -29.73
CA THR A 145 4.53 5.14 -30.68
C THR A 145 4.80 4.72 -32.13
N VAL A 146 4.12 5.36 -33.06
CA VAL A 146 4.34 5.14 -34.52
C VAL A 146 5.81 5.39 -34.92
N GLY A 147 6.50 6.27 -34.19
CA GLY A 147 7.93 6.54 -34.40
C GLY A 147 8.90 5.57 -33.71
N GLY A 148 8.39 4.46 -33.15
CA GLY A 148 9.22 3.46 -32.45
C GLY A 148 9.68 3.84 -31.04
N ARG A 149 9.29 5.01 -30.53
CA ARG A 149 9.59 5.42 -29.14
C ARG A 149 8.65 4.71 -28.18
N LYS A 150 9.17 4.33 -27.01
CA LYS A 150 8.37 3.83 -25.90
C LYS A 150 7.95 4.97 -24.99
N ILE A 151 6.71 4.95 -24.56
CA ILE A 151 6.15 5.89 -23.58
C ILE A 151 5.52 5.08 -22.46
N LEU A 152 5.83 5.43 -21.22
CA LEU A 152 5.13 4.92 -20.05
C LEU A 152 3.90 5.79 -19.80
N ILE A 153 2.73 5.17 -19.78
CA ILE A 153 1.48 5.82 -19.39
C ILE A 153 1.15 5.41 -17.96
N LEU A 154 0.86 6.41 -17.11
CA LEU A 154 0.34 6.19 -15.77
C LEU A 154 -1.12 6.66 -15.73
N ALA A 155 -2.01 5.75 -15.39
CA ALA A 155 -3.40 6.04 -15.12
C ALA A 155 -3.58 6.33 -13.62
N ARG A 156 -4.09 7.52 -13.31
CA ARG A 156 -4.34 7.97 -11.93
C ARG A 156 -5.84 8.08 -11.68
N ASN A 157 -6.25 7.72 -10.47
CA ASN A 157 -7.65 7.83 -10.08
C ASN A 157 -8.05 9.30 -9.93
N ASN A 158 -9.12 9.70 -10.62
CA ASN A 158 -9.68 11.05 -10.61
C ASN A 158 -8.66 12.16 -10.95
N ASP A 159 -7.72 11.86 -11.86
CA ASP A 159 -6.67 12.77 -12.30
C ASP A 159 -6.27 12.48 -13.77
N SER A 160 -5.56 13.40 -14.40
CA SER A 160 -5.10 13.26 -15.78
C SER A 160 -4.10 12.12 -15.94
N LEU A 161 -4.06 11.50 -17.12
CA LEU A 161 -3.00 10.56 -17.49
C LEU A 161 -1.66 11.29 -17.50
N VAL A 162 -0.63 10.58 -17.06
CA VAL A 162 0.77 11.03 -17.17
C VAL A 162 1.48 10.22 -18.24
N PHE A 163 2.23 10.90 -19.07
CA PHE A 163 3.05 10.29 -20.13
C PHE A 163 4.50 10.59 -19.85
N LEU A 164 5.32 9.56 -19.70
CA LEU A 164 6.74 9.68 -19.46
C LEU A 164 7.53 9.03 -20.59
N GLU A 165 8.49 9.75 -21.12
CA GLU A 165 9.48 9.21 -22.03
C GLU A 165 10.75 8.85 -21.24
N PRO A 166 11.40 7.70 -21.54
CA PRO A 166 12.71 7.42 -20.98
C PRO A 166 13.67 8.55 -21.37
N ALA A 167 14.52 8.96 -20.42
CA ALA A 167 15.61 9.85 -20.78
C ALA A 167 16.49 9.14 -21.82
N ASN A 168 16.80 9.84 -22.92
CA ASN A 168 17.80 9.31 -23.87
C ASN A 168 19.11 9.12 -23.12
N PRO A 169 19.79 7.97 -23.28
CA PRO A 169 21.10 7.74 -22.70
C PRO A 169 22.16 8.69 -23.22
#